data_09ff8d19717d84d54a04ff932f1509cc
#
_entry.id   09ff8d19717d84d54a04ff932f1509cc
#
_cell.length_a   1.000
_cell.length_b   1.000
_cell.length_c   1.000
_cell.angle_alpha   90.00
_cell.angle_beta   90.00
_cell.angle_gamma   90.00
#
_symmetry.space_group_name_H-M   'P 1'
#
loop_
_entity.id
_entity.type
_entity.pdbx_description
1 polymer ?
#
loop_
_entity_poly.entity_id
_entity_poly.type
_entity_poly.pdbx_seq_one_letter_code
_entity_poly.pdbx_strand_id
1 'polypeptide(L)'
;MIYKFKQIKSKIFTKIIGFLIIKEQYTVLILLIILNIKEKSNGKNRYPFSSPNNKITVLALDSDRYRGDLVALSYHPKIRVLFMKQNPPGWLIKPFYSELNIGRYINAEKNSIDDINHKKAYDFMYKFLSIFYKYVAVDCVTTINYRYLEDYNWSKVSDDLGVPFIMLYRECLLASDRIYDHVVRRKKNEFGRFVGSHIIVHNEKCKQSFIDSEFATPDQVSVAGALRMDNFLKLIRQNKVKSPHASKKKFILFYFPHDNGLFGRKYRKNYKGWLYNSIWSSRDKLFIDLHNAIIELALEYPDIEFIIKPKDVMVKNKSWDFYKDVVNKSNIDIKKLPNYKVDVDLNVSDSIVKSSVICALQSSTVVESAFAGKRLILPLFHDFLDSPHFDNFYWKNDLELFDVATDKNQFKILFKDILNNPKISQDIENKRIELFDSWFGNVEGNSLDKYYNII
;
A
#
# COMPACT_ATOMS: atom_id res chain seq x y z
N MET A 1 27.82 -12.53 -6.34
CA MET A 1 27.94 -12.64 -7.80
C MET A 1 26.63 -12.37 -8.54
N ILE A 2 25.51 -12.99 -8.17
CA ILE A 2 24.17 -12.82 -8.80
C ILE A 2 23.68 -11.37 -8.80
N TYR A 3 23.89 -10.60 -7.73
CA TYR A 3 23.47 -9.18 -7.62
C TYR A 3 24.24 -8.28 -8.60
N LYS A 4 25.55 -8.45 -8.72
CA LYS A 4 26.36 -7.69 -9.71
C LYS A 4 25.93 -8.02 -11.14
N PHE A 5 25.61 -9.26 -11.43
CA PHE A 5 25.13 -9.69 -12.76
C PHE A 5 23.77 -9.08 -13.12
N LYS A 6 22.84 -9.00 -12.15
CA LYS A 6 21.56 -8.29 -12.34
C LYS A 6 21.75 -6.79 -12.60
N GLN A 7 22.69 -6.14 -11.91
CA GLN A 7 23.00 -4.71 -12.15
C GLN A 7 23.58 -4.47 -13.53
N ILE A 8 24.48 -5.34 -14.00
CA ILE A 8 25.09 -5.23 -15.35
C ILE A 8 24.02 -5.40 -16.42
N LYS A 9 23.15 -6.42 -16.31
CA LYS A 9 22.02 -6.62 -17.24
C LYS A 9 21.09 -5.41 -17.27
N SER A 10 20.75 -4.83 -16.12
CA SER A 10 19.92 -3.63 -16.05
C SER A 10 20.56 -2.42 -16.74
N LYS A 11 21.86 -2.20 -16.56
CA LYS A 11 22.59 -1.09 -17.22
C LYS A 11 22.64 -1.25 -18.74
N ILE A 12 22.90 -2.47 -19.22
CA ILE A 12 22.93 -2.77 -20.67
C ILE A 12 21.54 -2.55 -21.27
N PHE A 13 20.49 -3.07 -20.62
CA PHE A 13 19.12 -2.90 -21.06
C PHE A 13 18.72 -1.42 -21.15
N THR A 14 19.06 -0.62 -20.13
CA THR A 14 18.79 0.84 -20.14
C THR A 14 19.49 1.54 -21.32
N LYS A 15 20.73 1.16 -21.66
CA LYS A 15 21.44 1.72 -22.82
C LYS A 15 20.77 1.35 -24.14
N ILE A 16 20.31 0.09 -24.28
CA ILE A 16 19.59 -0.37 -25.47
C ILE A 16 18.29 0.42 -25.64
N ILE A 17 17.49 0.58 -24.59
CA ILE A 17 16.26 1.37 -24.62
C ILE A 17 16.56 2.82 -25.01
N GLY A 18 17.58 3.46 -24.40
CA GLY A 18 17.99 4.82 -24.74
C GLY A 18 18.38 4.96 -26.21
N PHE A 19 19.13 3.99 -26.77
CA PHE A 19 19.48 3.97 -28.18
C PHE A 19 18.23 3.86 -29.09
N LEU A 20 17.31 2.95 -28.77
CA LEU A 20 16.08 2.78 -29.54
C LEU A 20 15.20 4.04 -29.50
N ILE A 21 15.14 4.74 -28.38
CA ILE A 21 14.45 6.02 -28.25
C ILE A 21 15.09 7.10 -29.13
N ILE A 22 16.40 7.26 -29.05
CA ILE A 22 17.15 8.25 -29.89
C ILE A 22 16.97 7.96 -31.38
N LYS A 23 16.90 6.71 -31.77
CA LYS A 23 16.70 6.27 -33.16
C LYS A 23 15.22 6.15 -33.55
N GLU A 24 14.31 6.59 -32.70
CA GLU A 24 12.83 6.55 -32.90
C GLU A 24 12.31 5.16 -33.34
N GLN A 25 12.89 4.08 -32.81
CA GLN A 25 12.54 2.70 -33.16
C GLN A 25 11.27 2.24 -32.41
N TYR A 26 10.16 2.91 -32.68
CA TYR A 26 8.87 2.71 -31.96
C TYR A 26 8.38 1.28 -32.01
N THR A 27 8.43 0.62 -33.18
CA THR A 27 7.97 -0.76 -33.33
C THR A 27 8.72 -1.73 -32.42
N VAL A 28 10.04 -1.61 -32.33
CA VAL A 28 10.87 -2.45 -31.46
C VAL A 28 10.56 -2.17 -29.99
N LEU A 29 10.43 -0.89 -29.61
CA LEU A 29 10.03 -0.50 -28.26
C LEU A 29 8.67 -1.07 -27.88
N ILE A 30 7.68 -0.98 -28.77
CA ILE A 30 6.34 -1.52 -28.56
C ILE A 30 6.38 -3.03 -28.36
N LEU A 31 7.11 -3.77 -29.18
CA LEU A 31 7.26 -5.22 -29.00
C LEU A 31 7.89 -5.57 -27.64
N LEU A 32 8.92 -4.83 -27.21
CA LEU A 32 9.52 -5.03 -25.88
C LEU A 32 8.53 -4.75 -24.75
N ILE A 33 7.67 -3.74 -24.88
CA ILE A 33 6.63 -3.44 -23.88
C ILE A 33 5.56 -4.52 -23.89
N ILE A 34 5.08 -4.94 -25.05
CA ILE A 34 4.04 -6.00 -25.19
C ILE A 34 4.51 -7.32 -24.54
N LEU A 35 5.77 -7.68 -24.70
CA LEU A 35 6.35 -8.86 -24.04
C LEU A 35 6.32 -8.77 -22.49
N ASN A 36 6.24 -7.57 -21.94
CA ASN A 36 6.11 -7.32 -20.50
C ASN A 36 4.64 -7.18 -20.03
N ILE A 37 3.68 -7.17 -20.94
CA ILE A 37 2.26 -7.15 -20.61
C ILE A 37 1.81 -8.56 -20.24
N LYS A 38 1.07 -8.67 -19.16
CA LYS A 38 0.39 -9.88 -18.71
C LYS A 38 -1.08 -9.58 -18.48
N GLU A 39 -1.89 -10.61 -18.52
CA GLU A 39 -3.30 -10.53 -18.15
C GLU A 39 -3.54 -11.11 -16.77
N LYS A 40 -4.37 -10.43 -15.97
CA LYS A 40 -4.89 -10.93 -14.70
C LYS A 40 -6.30 -11.44 -14.94
N SER A 41 -6.53 -12.71 -14.70
CA SER A 41 -7.85 -13.33 -14.88
C SER A 41 -8.17 -14.19 -13.66
N ASN A 42 -9.26 -13.90 -12.96
CA ASN A 42 -9.65 -14.58 -11.71
C ASN A 42 -8.48 -14.75 -10.73
N GLY A 43 -7.69 -13.68 -10.53
CA GLY A 43 -6.51 -13.67 -9.66
C GLY A 43 -5.25 -14.33 -10.24
N LYS A 44 -5.32 -15.02 -11.37
CA LYS A 44 -4.17 -15.72 -12.01
C LYS A 44 -3.56 -14.87 -13.14
N ASN A 45 -2.25 -15.02 -13.36
CA ASN A 45 -1.57 -14.37 -14.47
C ASN A 45 -1.62 -15.25 -15.72
N ARG A 46 -1.93 -14.63 -16.88
CA ARG A 46 -1.96 -15.27 -18.20
C ARG A 46 -1.22 -14.43 -19.24
N TYR A 47 -0.99 -14.98 -20.41
CA TYR A 47 -0.55 -14.20 -21.58
C TYR A 47 -1.77 -13.64 -22.29
N PRO A 48 -1.73 -12.39 -22.79
CA PRO A 48 -2.87 -11.73 -23.41
C PRO A 48 -3.02 -12.18 -24.89
N PHE A 49 -3.44 -13.41 -25.15
CA PHE A 49 -3.53 -13.97 -26.51
C PHE A 49 -4.86 -13.74 -27.23
N SER A 50 -5.86 -13.20 -26.58
CA SER A 50 -7.15 -12.93 -27.23
C SER A 50 -7.74 -11.62 -26.72
N SER A 51 -8.34 -10.84 -27.64
CA SER A 51 -9.25 -9.77 -27.23
C SER A 51 -10.60 -10.43 -26.92
N PRO A 52 -11.04 -10.49 -25.66
CA PRO A 52 -12.39 -10.97 -25.38
C PRO A 52 -13.39 -9.93 -25.86
N ASN A 53 -14.28 -10.30 -26.75
CA ASN A 53 -15.41 -9.47 -27.12
C ASN A 53 -16.21 -9.09 -25.87
N ASN A 54 -16.63 -7.83 -25.77
CA ASN A 54 -17.50 -7.27 -24.72
C ASN A 54 -16.90 -7.10 -23.30
N LYS A 55 -15.60 -6.90 -23.15
CA LYS A 55 -15.02 -6.52 -21.86
C LYS A 55 -14.27 -5.20 -21.95
N ILE A 56 -14.42 -4.34 -20.95
CA ILE A 56 -13.59 -3.15 -20.77
C ILE A 56 -12.15 -3.60 -20.46
N THR A 57 -11.20 -3.23 -21.29
CA THR A 57 -9.78 -3.55 -21.13
C THR A 57 -9.06 -2.45 -20.37
N VAL A 58 -8.65 -2.74 -19.16
CA VAL A 58 -7.92 -1.85 -18.26
C VAL A 58 -6.44 -2.19 -18.31
N LEU A 59 -5.56 -1.22 -18.62
CA LEU A 59 -4.11 -1.37 -18.59
C LEU A 59 -3.51 -0.73 -17.33
N ALA A 60 -2.94 -1.52 -16.45
CA ALA A 60 -2.23 -1.05 -15.27
C ALA A 60 -0.73 -0.88 -15.55
N LEU A 61 -0.17 0.30 -15.30
CA LEU A 61 1.19 0.67 -15.68
C LEU A 61 2.28 -0.06 -14.90
N ASP A 62 2.07 -0.37 -13.60
CA ASP A 62 3.02 -1.09 -12.76
C ASP A 62 2.29 -1.98 -11.74
N SER A 63 2.31 -3.29 -11.99
CA SER A 63 1.58 -4.26 -11.16
C SER A 63 2.01 -4.30 -9.69
N ASP A 64 3.27 -4.02 -9.41
CA ASP A 64 3.83 -4.18 -8.07
C ASP A 64 3.31 -3.13 -7.08
N ARG A 65 2.80 -2.03 -7.61
CA ARG A 65 2.21 -0.93 -6.83
C ARG A 65 0.79 -1.23 -6.33
N TYR A 66 0.03 -2.12 -6.96
CA TYR A 66 -1.42 -2.32 -6.71
C TYR A 66 -1.76 -3.23 -5.53
N ARG A 67 -0.81 -4.02 -5.03
CA ARG A 67 -0.94 -4.84 -3.79
C ARG A 67 -2.25 -5.63 -3.64
N GLY A 68 -2.84 -6.11 -4.70
CA GLY A 68 -4.08 -6.89 -4.66
C GLY A 68 -5.29 -6.23 -5.31
N ASP A 69 -5.27 -4.92 -5.56
CA ASP A 69 -6.39 -4.24 -6.23
C ASP A 69 -6.60 -4.76 -7.67
N LEU A 70 -5.51 -5.07 -8.42
CA LEU A 70 -5.64 -5.72 -9.73
C LEU A 70 -6.22 -7.13 -9.65
N VAL A 71 -5.94 -7.85 -8.57
CA VAL A 71 -6.55 -9.17 -8.33
C VAL A 71 -8.04 -8.99 -8.11
N ALA A 72 -8.44 -8.05 -7.24
CA ALA A 72 -9.84 -7.75 -6.96
C ALA A 72 -10.57 -7.30 -8.23
N LEU A 73 -9.99 -6.37 -9.00
CA LEU A 73 -10.58 -5.88 -10.26
C LEU A 73 -10.78 -7.01 -11.29
N SER A 74 -9.86 -7.98 -11.34
CA SER A 74 -9.91 -9.10 -12.29
C SER A 74 -11.02 -10.13 -12.00
N TYR A 75 -11.72 -10.01 -10.89
CA TYR A 75 -12.90 -10.84 -10.61
C TYR A 75 -14.17 -10.30 -11.23
N HIS A 76 -14.19 -9.04 -11.72
CA HIS A 76 -15.36 -8.51 -12.40
C HIS A 76 -15.51 -9.15 -13.79
N PRO A 77 -16.67 -9.73 -14.13
CA PRO A 77 -16.84 -10.51 -15.38
C PRO A 77 -16.71 -9.68 -16.65
N LYS A 78 -17.02 -8.38 -16.57
CA LYS A 78 -16.97 -7.43 -17.69
C LYS A 78 -15.65 -6.62 -17.77
N ILE A 79 -14.67 -6.90 -16.91
CA ILE A 79 -13.37 -6.22 -16.94
C ILE A 79 -12.29 -7.21 -17.36
N ARG A 80 -11.42 -6.77 -18.26
CA ARG A 80 -10.16 -7.41 -18.61
C ARG A 80 -9.02 -6.59 -18.04
N VAL A 81 -8.17 -7.18 -17.20
CA VAL A 81 -7.06 -6.48 -16.57
C VAL A 81 -5.75 -6.88 -17.24
N LEU A 82 -5.16 -5.96 -17.97
CA LEU A 82 -3.79 -6.02 -18.46
C LEU A 82 -2.88 -5.27 -17.49
N PHE A 83 -1.65 -5.74 -17.32
CA PHE A 83 -0.68 -5.05 -16.46
C PHE A 83 0.74 -5.20 -16.96
N MET A 84 1.54 -4.17 -16.73
CA MET A 84 2.95 -4.16 -17.00
C MET A 84 3.74 -4.62 -15.77
N LYS A 85 4.84 -5.36 -16.00
CA LYS A 85 5.83 -5.71 -14.97
C LYS A 85 7.08 -4.87 -15.15
N GLN A 86 7.85 -4.69 -14.06
CA GLN A 86 9.18 -4.07 -14.08
C GLN A 86 9.22 -2.59 -14.51
N ASN A 87 8.12 -1.87 -14.36
CA ASN A 87 8.01 -0.44 -14.65
C ASN A 87 8.48 -0.03 -16.08
N PRO A 88 7.90 -0.60 -17.16
CA PRO A 88 8.20 -0.17 -18.52
C PRO A 88 8.00 1.32 -18.78
N PRO A 89 6.98 2.01 -18.20
CA PRO A 89 6.85 3.47 -18.33
C PRO A 89 8.13 4.22 -17.91
N GLY A 90 8.76 3.81 -16.82
CA GLY A 90 10.03 4.42 -16.38
C GLY A 90 11.19 4.19 -17.35
N TRP A 91 11.20 3.08 -18.10
CA TRP A 91 12.24 2.86 -19.13
C TRP A 91 12.13 3.86 -20.26
N LEU A 92 10.89 4.17 -20.68
CA LEU A 92 10.61 5.04 -21.81
C LEU A 92 11.00 6.50 -21.54
N ILE A 93 10.77 7.00 -20.33
CA ILE A 93 10.97 8.42 -20.03
C ILE A 93 12.34 8.73 -19.41
N LYS A 94 12.99 7.74 -18.77
CA LYS A 94 14.27 7.95 -18.08
C LYS A 94 15.38 8.63 -18.93
N PRO A 95 15.48 8.38 -20.23
CA PRO A 95 16.50 9.07 -21.07
C PRO A 95 16.34 10.58 -21.17
N PHE A 96 15.13 11.11 -20.91
CA PHE A 96 14.86 12.55 -21.00
C PHE A 96 15.10 13.29 -19.69
N TYR A 97 15.21 12.58 -18.56
CA TYR A 97 15.22 13.18 -17.24
C TYR A 97 16.47 12.82 -16.46
N SER A 98 17.15 13.83 -15.87
CA SER A 98 18.32 13.60 -15.00
C SER A 98 17.94 12.90 -13.70
N GLU A 99 16.71 13.13 -13.22
CA GLU A 99 16.13 12.47 -12.05
C GLU A 99 14.61 12.31 -12.24
N LEU A 100 14.02 11.32 -11.55
CA LEU A 100 12.58 11.08 -11.61
C LEU A 100 11.85 11.84 -10.48
N ASN A 101 11.91 13.19 -10.53
CA ASN A 101 11.23 14.09 -9.60
C ASN A 101 10.17 14.89 -10.36
N ILE A 102 8.90 14.53 -10.18
CA ILE A 102 7.79 15.16 -10.90
C ILE A 102 7.71 16.68 -10.66
N GLY A 103 7.83 17.13 -9.41
CA GLY A 103 7.71 18.54 -9.05
C GLY A 103 8.74 19.43 -9.73
N ARG A 104 9.93 18.90 -10.03
CA ARG A 104 10.97 19.62 -10.76
C ARG A 104 10.54 19.94 -12.20
N TYR A 105 9.89 19.02 -12.87
CA TYR A 105 9.60 19.16 -14.30
C TYR A 105 8.27 19.84 -14.60
N ILE A 106 7.22 19.56 -13.80
CA ILE A 106 5.94 20.24 -14.01
C ILE A 106 5.94 21.71 -13.59
N ASN A 107 6.88 22.09 -12.69
CA ASN A 107 7.08 23.48 -12.25
C ASN A 107 8.34 24.10 -12.88
N ALA A 108 8.86 23.53 -13.95
CA ALA A 108 10.07 24.05 -14.61
C ALA A 108 9.81 25.43 -15.23
N GLU A 109 10.80 26.31 -15.11
CA GLU A 109 10.75 27.61 -15.79
C GLU A 109 10.67 27.42 -17.31
N LYS A 110 9.83 28.21 -17.96
CA LYS A 110 9.65 28.17 -19.42
C LYS A 110 11.00 28.32 -20.14
N ASN A 111 11.27 27.45 -21.08
CA ASN A 111 12.50 27.36 -21.84
C ASN A 111 13.77 26.97 -21.05
N SER A 112 13.64 26.59 -19.79
CA SER A 112 14.75 25.96 -19.05
C SER A 112 15.08 24.58 -19.65
N ILE A 113 16.23 24.03 -19.29
CA ILE A 113 16.64 22.69 -19.75
C ILE A 113 15.64 21.61 -19.27
N ASP A 114 15.05 21.78 -18.11
CA ASP A 114 14.05 20.87 -17.56
C ASP A 114 12.71 20.95 -18.34
N ASP A 115 12.26 22.16 -18.71
CA ASP A 115 11.09 22.38 -19.57
C ASP A 115 11.31 21.80 -20.98
N ILE A 116 12.49 22.04 -21.57
CA ILE A 116 12.86 21.47 -22.88
C ILE A 116 12.86 19.93 -22.84
N ASN A 117 13.43 19.34 -21.80
CA ASN A 117 13.46 17.89 -21.63
C ASN A 117 12.06 17.31 -21.42
N HIS A 118 11.21 18.02 -20.68
CA HIS A 118 9.83 17.62 -20.45
C HIS A 118 9.02 17.62 -21.77
N LYS A 119 9.17 18.66 -22.59
CA LYS A 119 8.57 18.72 -23.93
C LYS A 119 9.03 17.58 -24.83
N LYS A 120 10.35 17.31 -24.89
CA LYS A 120 10.89 16.18 -25.66
C LYS A 120 10.33 14.83 -25.19
N ALA A 121 10.19 14.64 -23.88
CA ALA A 121 9.59 13.44 -23.33
C ALA A 121 8.11 13.31 -23.75
N TYR A 122 7.35 14.41 -23.69
CA TYR A 122 5.97 14.46 -24.16
C TYR A 122 5.85 14.11 -25.65
N ASP A 123 6.63 14.75 -26.53
CA ASP A 123 6.58 14.52 -27.98
C ASP A 123 6.91 13.07 -28.33
N PHE A 124 7.93 12.51 -27.67
CA PHE A 124 8.26 11.09 -27.81
C PHE A 124 7.10 10.19 -27.35
N MET A 125 6.56 10.45 -26.16
CA MET A 125 5.46 9.65 -25.62
C MET A 125 4.19 9.75 -26.47
N TYR A 126 3.90 10.92 -27.05
CA TYR A 126 2.76 11.10 -27.95
C TYR A 126 2.89 10.23 -29.21
N LYS A 127 4.03 10.26 -29.87
CA LYS A 127 4.31 9.38 -31.03
C LYS A 127 4.28 7.90 -30.63
N PHE A 128 4.90 7.56 -29.50
CA PHE A 128 4.92 6.18 -29.01
C PHE A 128 3.53 5.66 -28.71
N LEU A 129 2.73 6.36 -27.89
CA LEU A 129 1.40 5.91 -27.47
C LEU A 129 0.38 5.91 -28.61
N SER A 130 0.46 6.85 -29.54
CA SER A 130 -0.42 6.84 -30.73
C SER A 130 -0.24 5.59 -31.59
N ILE A 131 0.96 5.00 -31.60
CA ILE A 131 1.22 3.72 -32.26
C ILE A 131 0.88 2.55 -31.34
N PHE A 132 1.28 2.61 -30.07
CA PHE A 132 1.06 1.54 -29.07
C PHE A 132 -0.42 1.16 -28.95
N TYR A 133 -1.32 2.13 -28.86
CA TYR A 133 -2.76 1.88 -28.74
C TYR A 133 -3.40 1.26 -29.99
N LYS A 134 -2.73 1.29 -31.15
CA LYS A 134 -3.14 0.52 -32.34
C LYS A 134 -2.83 -0.98 -32.20
N TYR A 135 -1.79 -1.33 -31.44
CA TYR A 135 -1.39 -2.73 -31.23
C TYR A 135 -2.00 -3.36 -29.98
N VAL A 136 -2.28 -2.54 -28.97
CA VAL A 136 -2.83 -2.99 -27.69
C VAL A 136 -4.16 -2.27 -27.49
N ALA A 137 -5.26 -2.97 -27.77
CA ALA A 137 -6.60 -2.45 -27.51
C ALA A 137 -6.79 -2.23 -26.00
N VAL A 138 -6.95 -0.96 -25.61
CA VAL A 138 -7.07 -0.50 -24.23
C VAL A 138 -8.22 0.49 -24.17
N ASP A 139 -9.20 0.25 -23.30
CA ASP A 139 -10.31 1.17 -23.07
C ASP A 139 -9.96 2.23 -22.02
N CYS A 140 -9.13 1.88 -21.02
CA CYS A 140 -8.56 2.85 -20.09
C CYS A 140 -7.20 2.42 -19.55
N VAL A 141 -6.41 3.39 -19.12
CA VAL A 141 -5.12 3.16 -18.43
C VAL A 141 -5.27 3.50 -16.96
N THR A 142 -4.62 2.74 -16.06
CA THR A 142 -4.67 3.02 -14.62
C THR A 142 -3.29 3.15 -13.98
N THR A 143 -3.26 3.98 -12.94
CA THR A 143 -2.17 4.08 -11.95
C THR A 143 -2.75 4.07 -10.54
N ILE A 144 -1.88 4.02 -9.52
CA ILE A 144 -2.31 4.08 -8.11
C ILE A 144 -1.88 5.35 -7.37
N ASN A 145 -1.06 6.20 -8.01
CA ASN A 145 -0.48 7.36 -7.35
C ASN A 145 -0.08 8.42 -8.37
N TYR A 146 -0.06 9.67 -7.94
CA TYR A 146 0.31 10.84 -8.73
C TYR A 146 1.80 11.24 -8.62
N ARG A 147 2.60 10.53 -7.83
CA ARG A 147 3.98 10.93 -7.50
C ARG A 147 5.03 10.49 -8.51
N TYR A 148 4.61 9.76 -9.51
CA TYR A 148 5.52 9.15 -10.48
C TYR A 148 5.53 9.94 -11.78
N LEU A 149 6.69 10.42 -12.17
CA LEU A 149 6.87 11.21 -13.41
C LEU A 149 6.51 10.38 -14.66
N GLU A 150 6.83 9.10 -14.64
CA GLU A 150 6.46 8.17 -15.70
C GLU A 150 4.95 8.06 -15.88
N ASP A 151 4.20 8.01 -14.79
CA ASP A 151 2.74 7.92 -14.83
C ASP A 151 2.14 9.27 -15.29
N TYR A 152 2.74 10.40 -14.91
CA TYR A 152 2.33 11.72 -15.35
C TYR A 152 2.43 11.88 -16.87
N ASN A 153 3.57 11.51 -17.47
CA ASN A 153 3.76 11.58 -18.91
C ASN A 153 2.77 10.67 -19.65
N TRP A 154 2.53 9.46 -19.11
CA TRP A 154 1.54 8.55 -19.69
C TRP A 154 0.13 9.11 -19.59
N SER A 155 -0.25 9.65 -18.43
CA SER A 155 -1.56 10.27 -18.19
C SER A 155 -1.86 11.39 -19.15
N LYS A 156 -0.94 12.36 -19.25
CA LYS A 156 -1.10 13.54 -20.11
C LYS A 156 -1.30 13.15 -21.58
N VAL A 157 -0.49 12.23 -22.08
CA VAL A 157 -0.57 11.82 -23.49
C VAL A 157 -1.78 10.93 -23.75
N SER A 158 -2.18 10.06 -22.82
CA SER A 158 -3.40 9.25 -22.97
C SER A 158 -4.64 10.12 -23.07
N ASP A 159 -4.74 11.13 -22.20
CA ASP A 159 -5.82 12.11 -22.21
C ASP A 159 -5.89 12.86 -23.56
N ASP A 160 -4.76 13.36 -24.07
CA ASP A 160 -4.68 14.04 -25.37
C ASP A 160 -5.00 13.10 -26.57
N LEU A 161 -4.83 11.79 -26.42
CA LEU A 161 -5.20 10.78 -27.42
C LEU A 161 -6.63 10.23 -27.22
N GLY A 162 -7.40 10.74 -26.26
CA GLY A 162 -8.75 10.32 -25.97
C GLY A 162 -8.85 8.94 -25.29
N VAL A 163 -7.76 8.44 -24.69
CA VAL A 163 -7.76 7.21 -23.90
C VAL A 163 -7.85 7.57 -22.41
N PRO A 164 -8.95 7.25 -21.71
CA PRO A 164 -9.14 7.59 -20.32
C PRO A 164 -7.98 7.12 -19.43
N PHE A 165 -7.49 8.01 -18.55
CA PHE A 165 -6.48 7.68 -17.56
C PHE A 165 -7.05 7.83 -16.15
N ILE A 166 -7.19 6.71 -15.43
CA ILE A 166 -7.89 6.63 -14.16
C ILE A 166 -6.90 6.30 -13.03
N MET A 167 -6.83 7.12 -12.00
CA MET A 167 -6.02 6.84 -10.83
C MET A 167 -6.84 6.10 -9.77
N LEU A 168 -6.45 4.86 -9.46
CA LEU A 168 -7.00 4.06 -8.36
C LEU A 168 -6.20 4.37 -7.08
N TYR A 169 -6.50 5.51 -6.45
CA TYR A 169 -5.67 6.04 -5.38
C TYR A 169 -5.82 5.26 -4.07
N ARG A 170 -4.70 4.89 -3.43
CA ARG A 170 -4.67 3.95 -2.30
C ARG A 170 -4.29 4.56 -0.96
N GLU A 171 -3.60 5.68 -0.94
CA GLU A 171 -3.06 6.30 0.29
C GLU A 171 -4.14 7.17 0.97
N CYS A 172 -5.32 6.56 1.22
CA CYS A 172 -6.52 7.25 1.70
C CYS A 172 -6.59 7.38 3.23
N LEU A 173 -5.57 6.91 3.97
CA LEU A 173 -5.53 6.98 5.43
C LEU A 173 -5.06 8.35 5.89
N LEU A 174 -5.99 9.30 6.05
CA LEU A 174 -5.75 10.67 6.51
C LEU A 174 -6.22 10.83 7.96
N ALA A 175 -5.52 10.18 8.89
CA ALA A 175 -5.97 9.94 10.25
C ALA A 175 -6.12 11.19 11.12
N SER A 176 -5.31 12.22 10.92
CA SER A 176 -5.38 13.46 11.70
C SER A 176 -5.45 14.66 10.78
N ASP A 177 -5.97 15.78 11.30
CA ASP A 177 -6.03 17.05 10.56
C ASP A 177 -4.62 17.51 10.15
N ARG A 178 -3.63 17.29 10.99
CA ARG A 178 -2.23 17.57 10.68
C ARG A 178 -1.71 16.78 9.47
N ILE A 179 -2.07 15.49 9.37
CA ILE A 179 -1.73 14.66 8.20
C ILE A 179 -2.49 15.15 6.98
N TYR A 180 -3.77 15.48 7.15
CA TYR A 180 -4.61 16.03 6.11
C TYR A 180 -4.01 17.30 5.52
N ASP A 181 -3.73 18.30 6.36
CA ASP A 181 -3.14 19.59 5.97
C ASP A 181 -1.78 19.42 5.28
N HIS A 182 -0.96 18.51 5.78
CA HIS A 182 0.33 18.20 5.15
C HIS A 182 0.12 17.62 3.74
N VAL A 183 -0.81 16.71 3.57
CA VAL A 183 -1.10 16.07 2.27
C VAL A 183 -1.69 17.07 1.29
N VAL A 184 -2.60 17.94 1.73
CA VAL A 184 -3.20 19.02 0.93
C VAL A 184 -2.12 20.00 0.46
N ARG A 185 -1.32 20.55 1.38
CA ARG A 185 -0.24 21.47 1.03
C ARG A 185 0.77 20.85 0.07
N ARG A 186 1.11 19.60 0.30
CA ARG A 186 2.07 18.90 -0.54
C ARG A 186 1.55 18.68 -1.95
N LYS A 187 0.29 18.28 -2.11
CA LYS A 187 -0.34 18.13 -3.43
C LYS A 187 -0.32 19.47 -4.17
N LYS A 188 -0.78 20.54 -3.52
CA LYS A 188 -0.84 21.89 -4.11
C LYS A 188 0.53 22.38 -4.57
N ASN A 189 1.58 22.19 -3.77
CA ASN A 189 2.90 22.79 -4.02
C ASN A 189 3.83 21.95 -4.89
N GLU A 190 3.68 20.60 -4.89
CA GLU A 190 4.67 19.72 -5.53
C GLU A 190 4.18 19.04 -6.80
N PHE A 191 2.85 18.91 -7.03
CA PHE A 191 2.36 18.00 -8.06
C PHE A 191 1.48 18.65 -9.13
N GLY A 192 1.16 19.93 -9.01
CA GLY A 192 0.29 20.62 -9.97
C GLY A 192 -1.13 20.04 -10.00
N ARG A 193 -1.83 20.18 -11.13
CA ARG A 193 -3.17 19.63 -11.34
C ARG A 193 -3.11 18.23 -11.94
N PHE A 194 -4.09 17.41 -11.62
CA PHE A 194 -4.28 16.12 -12.24
C PHE A 194 -4.62 16.27 -13.73
N VAL A 195 -3.86 15.57 -14.56
CA VAL A 195 -3.98 15.62 -16.03
C VAL A 195 -4.64 14.37 -16.61
N GLY A 196 -5.18 13.48 -15.78
CA GLY A 196 -5.95 12.33 -16.22
C GLY A 196 -7.45 12.57 -16.14
N SER A 197 -8.23 11.56 -16.52
CA SER A 197 -9.68 11.65 -16.62
C SER A 197 -10.36 11.57 -15.25
N HIS A 198 -9.95 10.64 -14.38
CA HIS A 198 -10.66 10.40 -13.12
C HIS A 198 -9.76 9.84 -12.00
N ILE A 199 -10.18 10.09 -10.75
CA ILE A 199 -9.54 9.59 -9.52
C ILE A 199 -10.56 8.82 -8.71
N ILE A 200 -10.28 7.57 -8.37
CA ILE A 200 -11.11 6.78 -7.47
C ILE A 200 -10.40 6.68 -6.12
N VAL A 201 -11.09 7.05 -5.06
CA VAL A 201 -10.58 7.05 -3.67
C VAL A 201 -11.44 6.15 -2.78
N HIS A 202 -10.94 5.87 -1.57
CA HIS A 202 -11.66 5.00 -0.64
C HIS A 202 -12.76 5.72 0.15
N ASN A 203 -12.55 6.99 0.54
CA ASN A 203 -13.43 7.70 1.46
C ASN A 203 -13.53 9.19 1.14
N GLU A 204 -14.54 9.86 1.72
CA GLU A 204 -14.83 11.27 1.49
C GLU A 204 -13.70 12.20 1.96
N LYS A 205 -13.04 11.91 3.10
CA LYS A 205 -11.91 12.70 3.58
C LYS A 205 -10.77 12.75 2.57
N CYS A 206 -10.52 11.62 1.90
CA CYS A 206 -9.52 11.55 0.84
C CYS A 206 -9.97 12.32 -0.40
N LYS A 207 -11.25 12.20 -0.83
CA LYS A 207 -11.82 13.01 -1.92
C LYS A 207 -11.63 14.49 -1.64
N GLN A 208 -12.04 14.96 -0.46
CA GLN A 208 -11.92 16.36 -0.08
C GLN A 208 -10.47 16.84 -0.13
N SER A 209 -9.50 16.03 0.25
CA SER A 209 -8.08 16.39 0.18
C SER A 209 -7.56 16.64 -1.25
N PHE A 210 -8.16 16.02 -2.26
CA PHE A 210 -7.85 16.30 -3.67
C PHE A 210 -8.47 17.61 -4.15
N ILE A 211 -9.66 17.93 -3.66
CA ILE A 211 -10.38 19.17 -3.99
C ILE A 211 -9.71 20.35 -3.30
N ASP A 212 -9.48 20.30 -1.99
CA ASP A 212 -8.87 21.38 -1.21
C ASP A 212 -7.45 21.73 -1.65
N SER A 213 -6.75 20.75 -2.19
CA SER A 213 -5.41 20.96 -2.77
C SER A 213 -5.46 21.58 -4.18
N GLU A 214 -6.64 21.77 -4.77
CA GLU A 214 -6.80 22.17 -6.19
C GLU A 214 -6.13 21.20 -7.19
N PHE A 215 -5.79 19.99 -6.71
CA PHE A 215 -5.17 18.97 -7.53
C PHE A 215 -6.16 18.37 -8.54
N ALA A 216 -7.43 18.25 -8.17
CA ALA A 216 -8.50 17.74 -9.02
C ALA A 216 -9.82 18.53 -8.75
N THR A 217 -10.70 18.55 -9.73
CA THR A 217 -12.05 19.08 -9.58
C THR A 217 -12.97 18.07 -8.88
N PRO A 218 -14.09 18.53 -8.28
CA PRO A 218 -15.06 17.63 -7.64
C PRO A 218 -15.55 16.49 -8.56
N ASP A 219 -15.74 16.80 -9.86
CA ASP A 219 -16.22 15.84 -10.88
C ASP A 219 -15.18 14.81 -11.26
N GLN A 220 -13.91 15.13 -11.09
CA GLN A 220 -12.81 14.19 -11.36
C GLN A 220 -12.60 13.18 -10.23
N VAL A 221 -13.26 13.28 -9.07
CA VAL A 221 -12.97 12.40 -7.91
C VAL A 221 -14.23 11.71 -7.42
N SER A 222 -14.21 10.38 -7.44
CA SER A 222 -15.30 9.54 -6.93
C SER A 222 -14.84 8.67 -5.75
N VAL A 223 -15.75 8.48 -4.80
CA VAL A 223 -15.57 7.53 -3.70
C VAL A 223 -16.20 6.20 -4.05
N ALA A 224 -15.38 5.14 -4.08
CA ALA A 224 -15.85 3.79 -4.37
C ALA A 224 -15.49 2.74 -3.32
N GLY A 225 -14.79 3.14 -2.26
CA GLY A 225 -14.28 2.24 -1.24
C GLY A 225 -12.98 1.54 -1.64
N ALA A 226 -12.41 0.79 -0.71
CA ALA A 226 -11.17 0.07 -0.93
C ALA A 226 -11.43 -1.27 -1.62
N LEU A 227 -11.17 -1.34 -2.91
CA LEU A 227 -11.47 -2.48 -3.78
C LEU A 227 -11.03 -3.84 -3.22
N ARG A 228 -9.84 -3.91 -2.62
CA ARG A 228 -9.30 -5.16 -2.02
C ARG A 228 -10.09 -5.64 -0.79
N MET A 229 -10.90 -4.77 -0.17
CA MET A 229 -11.68 -5.11 1.02
C MET A 229 -12.92 -5.96 0.69
N ASP A 230 -13.43 -5.95 -0.52
CA ASP A 230 -14.57 -6.77 -0.91
C ASP A 230 -14.31 -8.27 -0.65
N ASN A 231 -13.12 -8.75 -0.99
CA ASN A 231 -12.72 -10.13 -0.71
C ASN A 231 -12.57 -10.41 0.80
N PHE A 232 -12.07 -9.45 1.55
CA PHE A 232 -11.95 -9.57 3.01
C PHE A 232 -13.32 -9.63 3.69
N LEU A 233 -14.25 -8.76 3.29
CA LEU A 233 -15.62 -8.75 3.78
C LEU A 233 -16.35 -10.07 3.48
N LYS A 234 -16.17 -10.59 2.25
CA LYS A 234 -16.69 -11.90 1.88
C LYS A 234 -16.14 -13.02 2.76
N LEU A 235 -14.84 -12.99 3.03
CA LEU A 235 -14.18 -13.97 3.90
C LEU A 235 -14.73 -13.92 5.33
N ILE A 236 -14.93 -12.73 5.90
CA ILE A 236 -15.49 -12.56 7.25
C ILE A 236 -16.91 -13.14 7.30
N ARG A 237 -17.77 -12.78 6.34
CA ARG A 237 -19.15 -13.28 6.26
C ARG A 237 -19.19 -14.80 6.18
N GLN A 238 -18.34 -15.41 5.36
CA GLN A 238 -18.24 -16.86 5.23
C GLN A 238 -17.78 -17.55 6.52
N ASN A 239 -16.92 -16.91 7.31
CA ASN A 239 -16.40 -17.48 8.56
C ASN A 239 -17.36 -17.27 9.74
N LYS A 240 -18.20 -16.23 9.74
CA LYS A 240 -19.29 -16.08 10.74
C LYS A 240 -20.31 -17.23 10.65
N VAL A 241 -20.46 -17.85 9.48
CA VAL A 241 -21.43 -18.98 9.24
C VAL A 241 -20.82 -20.34 9.61
N LYS A 242 -19.50 -20.49 9.57
CA LYS A 242 -18.84 -21.76 9.89
C LYS A 242 -18.57 -21.83 11.38
N SER A 243 -19.12 -22.87 12.05
CA SER A 243 -18.74 -23.17 13.44
C SER A 243 -17.23 -23.23 13.60
N PRO A 244 -16.66 -22.72 14.69
CA PRO A 244 -15.24 -22.78 14.91
C PRO A 244 -14.81 -24.25 15.07
N HIS A 245 -14.26 -24.85 14.01
CA HIS A 245 -13.49 -26.07 14.19
C HIS A 245 -12.31 -25.71 15.13
N ALA A 246 -11.99 -26.62 16.04
CA ALA A 246 -10.92 -26.51 17.02
C ALA A 246 -9.56 -26.36 16.33
N SER A 247 -9.30 -25.18 15.73
CA SER A 247 -8.00 -24.85 15.18
C SER A 247 -7.08 -24.42 16.31
N LYS A 248 -5.79 -24.77 16.22
CA LYS A 248 -4.76 -24.30 17.14
C LYS A 248 -4.86 -22.79 17.33
N LYS A 249 -4.90 -22.31 18.59
CA LYS A 249 -4.94 -20.88 18.90
C LYS A 249 -3.71 -20.17 18.32
N LYS A 250 -3.89 -18.95 17.81
CA LYS A 250 -2.82 -18.18 17.15
C LYS A 250 -2.75 -16.78 17.69
N PHE A 251 -1.53 -16.35 18.03
CA PHE A 251 -1.16 -14.96 18.22
C PHE A 251 -0.47 -14.44 16.97
N ILE A 252 -0.81 -13.23 16.52
CA ILE A 252 -0.16 -12.60 15.36
C ILE A 252 0.27 -11.18 15.73
N LEU A 253 1.57 -10.90 15.57
CA LEU A 253 2.09 -9.54 15.53
C LEU A 253 2.19 -9.09 14.07
N PHE A 254 1.40 -8.09 13.67
CA PHE A 254 1.67 -7.33 12.45
C PHE A 254 2.85 -6.40 12.68
N TYR A 255 4.03 -6.88 12.30
CA TYR A 255 5.31 -6.28 12.60
C TYR A 255 5.43 -4.84 12.10
N PHE A 256 5.97 -3.98 12.94
CA PHE A 256 6.38 -2.62 12.63
C PHE A 256 7.88 -2.45 12.95
N PRO A 257 8.65 -1.73 12.13
CA PRO A 257 10.08 -1.54 12.37
C PRO A 257 10.32 -0.52 13.48
N HIS A 258 11.34 -0.76 14.31
CA HIS A 258 11.68 0.10 15.44
C HIS A 258 12.03 1.54 15.02
N ASP A 259 12.68 1.72 13.87
CA ASP A 259 13.10 3.02 13.35
C ASP A 259 12.00 3.75 12.56
N ASN A 260 10.96 3.04 12.22
CA ASN A 260 9.78 3.56 11.57
C ASN A 260 8.61 3.76 12.54
N GLY A 261 8.82 3.70 13.83
CA GLY A 261 7.80 3.69 14.87
C GLY A 261 6.46 4.31 14.45
N LEU A 262 6.48 5.53 13.98
CA LEU A 262 5.38 6.18 13.29
C LEU A 262 5.80 6.76 11.91
N PHE A 263 7.12 6.98 11.69
CA PHE A 263 7.63 7.66 10.49
C PHE A 263 9.05 7.19 10.16
N GLY A 264 9.26 6.69 8.95
CA GLY A 264 10.52 6.09 8.51
C GLY A 264 11.73 7.04 8.47
N ARG A 265 12.95 6.46 8.52
CA ARG A 265 14.24 7.18 8.43
C ARG A 265 14.35 8.13 7.23
N LYS A 266 13.70 7.82 6.12
CA LYS A 266 13.70 8.65 4.91
C LYS A 266 13.12 10.04 5.18
N TYR A 267 12.20 10.14 6.12
CA TYR A 267 11.62 11.41 6.56
C TYR A 267 12.53 12.20 7.51
N ARG A 268 13.53 11.57 8.15
CA ARG A 268 14.47 12.25 9.05
C ARG A 268 15.44 13.19 8.32
N LYS A 269 15.86 12.86 7.09
CA LYS A 269 16.86 13.65 6.35
C LYS A 269 16.28 14.81 5.56
N ASN A 270 15.04 14.70 5.08
CA ASN A 270 14.46 15.61 4.10
C ASN A 270 13.37 16.54 4.63
N TYR A 271 12.90 16.33 5.86
CA TYR A 271 11.86 17.14 6.46
C TYR A 271 12.41 17.95 7.63
N LYS A 272 12.92 19.15 7.31
CA LYS A 272 13.07 20.22 8.29
C LYS A 272 11.66 20.70 8.65
N GLY A 273 11.11 20.21 9.72
CA GLY A 273 9.76 20.56 10.15
C GLY A 273 9.25 19.66 11.27
N TRP A 274 7.98 19.69 11.45
CA TRP A 274 7.21 19.11 12.54
C TRP A 274 7.49 17.63 12.92
N LEU A 275 8.04 16.81 12.01
CA LEU A 275 8.39 15.41 12.25
C LEU A 275 9.81 15.23 12.82
N TYR A 276 10.66 16.28 12.77
CA TYR A 276 12.09 16.13 13.01
C TYR A 276 12.50 16.35 14.47
N ASN A 277 11.75 17.16 15.21
CA ASN A 277 12.15 17.63 16.54
C ASN A 277 11.76 16.69 17.69
N SER A 278 11.15 15.55 17.42
CA SER A 278 10.73 14.62 18.44
C SER A 278 11.29 13.22 18.19
N ILE A 279 12.52 13.00 18.58
CA ILE A 279 13.03 11.64 18.75
C ILE A 279 12.38 11.10 20.02
N TRP A 280 11.37 10.25 19.85
CA TRP A 280 10.83 9.52 20.98
C TRP A 280 11.91 8.56 21.51
N SER A 281 12.43 8.87 22.68
CA SER A 281 13.58 8.18 23.27
C SER A 281 13.27 6.74 23.69
N SER A 282 12.01 6.45 24.02
CA SER A 282 11.58 5.12 24.49
C SER A 282 11.14 4.18 23.34
N ARG A 283 11.25 4.61 22.08
CA ARG A 283 10.86 3.81 20.91
C ARG A 283 11.56 2.45 20.85
N ASP A 284 12.86 2.43 21.07
CA ASP A 284 13.64 1.20 21.04
C ASP A 284 13.29 0.30 22.24
N LYS A 285 12.99 0.89 23.40
CA LYS A 285 12.52 0.17 24.59
C LYS A 285 11.18 -0.50 24.36
N LEU A 286 10.19 0.22 23.78
CA LEU A 286 8.90 -0.38 23.40
C LEU A 286 9.12 -1.61 22.53
N PHE A 287 9.94 -1.48 21.50
CA PHE A 287 10.19 -2.57 20.55
C PHE A 287 10.85 -3.78 21.25
N ILE A 288 11.86 -3.54 22.07
CA ILE A 288 12.56 -4.58 22.85
C ILE A 288 11.57 -5.27 23.80
N ASP A 289 10.84 -4.51 24.59
CA ASP A 289 9.94 -5.05 25.61
C ASP A 289 8.76 -5.82 25.00
N LEU A 290 8.24 -5.34 23.87
CA LEU A 290 7.18 -6.05 23.14
C LEU A 290 7.67 -7.41 22.62
N HIS A 291 8.83 -7.47 21.97
CA HIS A 291 9.35 -8.73 21.44
C HIS A 291 9.76 -9.69 22.56
N ASN A 292 10.33 -9.20 23.64
CA ASN A 292 10.60 -10.02 24.82
C ASN A 292 9.32 -10.58 25.45
N ALA A 293 8.25 -9.76 25.56
CA ALA A 293 6.96 -10.23 26.04
C ALA A 293 6.40 -11.36 25.16
N ILE A 294 6.47 -11.22 23.83
CA ILE A 294 5.99 -12.23 22.89
C ILE A 294 6.79 -13.54 23.02
N ILE A 295 8.12 -13.46 23.15
CA ILE A 295 8.96 -14.64 23.32
C ILE A 295 8.67 -15.35 24.65
N GLU A 296 8.51 -14.60 25.74
CA GLU A 296 8.15 -15.14 27.06
C GLU A 296 6.76 -15.82 27.03
N LEU A 297 5.78 -15.21 26.34
CA LEU A 297 4.47 -15.82 26.16
C LEU A 297 4.55 -17.09 25.28
N ALA A 298 5.43 -17.13 24.27
CA ALA A 298 5.61 -18.31 23.46
C ALA A 298 6.17 -19.50 24.26
N LEU A 299 7.02 -19.23 25.26
CA LEU A 299 7.48 -20.23 26.23
C LEU A 299 6.37 -20.68 27.18
N GLU A 300 5.59 -19.71 27.69
CA GLU A 300 4.50 -19.98 28.66
C GLU A 300 3.33 -20.75 28.02
N TYR A 301 3.08 -20.56 26.70
CA TYR A 301 1.94 -21.14 25.96
C TYR A 301 2.39 -21.98 24.76
N PRO A 302 2.96 -23.17 24.96
CA PRO A 302 3.50 -24.00 23.87
C PRO A 302 2.42 -24.47 22.86
N ASP A 303 1.17 -24.51 23.26
CA ASP A 303 0.03 -24.89 22.42
C ASP A 303 -0.50 -23.74 21.53
N ILE A 304 -0.02 -22.51 21.73
CA ILE A 304 -0.41 -21.36 20.92
C ILE A 304 0.70 -21.10 19.89
N GLU A 305 0.30 -20.89 18.64
CA GLU A 305 1.23 -20.52 17.57
C GLU A 305 1.47 -18.99 17.58
N PHE A 306 2.72 -18.57 17.76
CA PHE A 306 3.15 -17.16 17.73
C PHE A 306 3.76 -16.84 16.39
N ILE A 307 3.16 -15.88 15.68
CA ILE A 307 3.54 -15.51 14.31
C ILE A 307 3.92 -14.04 14.27
N ILE A 308 5.14 -13.76 13.81
CA ILE A 308 5.57 -12.41 13.46
C ILE A 308 5.37 -12.24 11.96
N LYS A 309 4.50 -11.31 11.55
CA LYS A 309 4.15 -11.04 10.15
C LYS A 309 4.75 -9.71 9.67
N PRO A 310 5.98 -9.69 9.13
CA PRO A 310 6.54 -8.50 8.49
C PRO A 310 6.00 -8.30 7.08
N LYS A 311 6.15 -7.08 6.54
CA LYS A 311 6.07 -6.85 5.09
C LYS A 311 7.35 -7.33 4.42
N ASP A 312 7.27 -7.88 3.20
CA ASP A 312 8.44 -8.39 2.46
C ASP A 312 9.59 -7.37 2.36
N VAL A 313 9.26 -6.11 2.12
CA VAL A 313 10.25 -5.02 2.06
C VAL A 313 11.00 -4.80 3.39
N MET A 314 10.39 -5.13 4.53
CA MET A 314 11.00 -4.89 5.85
C MET A 314 12.14 -5.85 6.13
N VAL A 315 12.00 -7.13 5.77
CA VAL A 315 13.04 -8.15 5.99
C VAL A 315 14.29 -7.94 5.13
N LYS A 316 14.19 -7.09 4.11
CA LYS A 316 15.31 -6.69 3.24
C LYS A 316 16.03 -5.44 3.71
N ASN A 317 15.56 -4.79 4.78
CA ASN A 317 16.08 -3.53 5.30
C ASN A 317 16.90 -3.73 6.59
N LYS A 318 17.79 -2.75 6.88
CA LYS A 318 18.58 -2.72 8.12
C LYS A 318 17.73 -2.73 9.40
N SER A 319 16.47 -2.28 9.36
CA SER A 319 15.56 -2.36 10.50
C SER A 319 15.27 -3.79 10.94
N TRP A 320 15.41 -4.77 10.03
CA TRP A 320 15.29 -6.18 10.36
C TRP A 320 16.50 -6.71 11.14
N ASP A 321 17.67 -6.12 10.97
CA ASP A 321 18.85 -6.49 11.75
C ASP A 321 18.66 -6.15 13.22
N PHE A 322 17.99 -5.01 13.54
CA PHE A 322 17.64 -4.68 14.92
C PHE A 322 16.69 -5.73 15.55
N TYR A 323 15.69 -6.21 14.79
CA TYR A 323 14.86 -7.32 15.26
C TYR A 323 15.69 -8.57 15.60
N LYS A 324 16.62 -8.97 14.73
CA LYS A 324 17.51 -10.11 15.00
C LYS A 324 18.35 -9.89 16.26
N ASP A 325 18.88 -8.68 16.46
CA ASP A 325 19.66 -8.33 17.63
C ASP A 325 18.84 -8.42 18.93
N VAL A 326 17.59 -7.94 18.92
CA VAL A 326 16.67 -8.04 20.06
C VAL A 326 16.40 -9.50 20.39
N VAL A 327 16.07 -10.31 19.38
CA VAL A 327 15.80 -11.74 19.56
C VAL A 327 17.03 -12.49 20.05
N ASN A 328 18.22 -12.21 19.52
CA ASN A 328 19.47 -12.85 19.97
C ASN A 328 19.85 -12.47 21.41
N LYS A 329 19.51 -11.26 21.86
CA LYS A 329 19.76 -10.77 23.21
C LYS A 329 18.72 -11.23 24.24
N SER A 330 17.63 -11.83 23.83
CA SER A 330 16.58 -12.35 24.73
C SER A 330 17.04 -13.53 25.59
N ASN A 331 18.25 -14.05 25.39
CA ASN A 331 18.79 -15.27 26.01
C ASN A 331 17.95 -16.54 25.75
N ILE A 332 17.00 -16.47 24.80
CA ILE A 332 16.12 -17.56 24.42
C ILE A 332 16.39 -17.89 22.95
N ASP A 333 16.78 -19.14 22.68
CA ASP A 333 16.96 -19.61 21.31
C ASP A 333 15.58 -19.83 20.66
N ILE A 334 15.07 -18.80 19.98
CA ILE A 334 13.75 -18.86 19.30
C ILE A 334 13.66 -19.99 18.26
N LYS A 335 14.81 -20.48 17.74
CA LYS A 335 14.82 -21.62 16.82
C LYS A 335 14.41 -22.92 17.50
N LYS A 336 14.51 -22.99 18.82
CA LYS A 336 14.05 -24.12 19.63
C LYS A 336 12.60 -24.01 20.07
N LEU A 337 11.91 -22.90 19.74
CA LEU A 337 10.50 -22.71 20.02
C LEU A 337 9.66 -23.18 18.84
N PRO A 338 9.07 -24.38 18.86
CA PRO A 338 8.34 -24.93 17.73
C PRO A 338 7.07 -24.17 17.40
N ASN A 339 6.59 -23.35 18.35
CA ASN A 339 5.39 -22.55 18.24
C ASN A 339 5.67 -21.07 17.91
N TYR A 340 6.93 -20.67 17.63
CA TYR A 340 7.32 -19.31 17.27
C TYR A 340 7.88 -19.26 15.85
N LYS A 341 7.32 -18.41 14.99
CA LYS A 341 7.81 -18.26 13.61
C LYS A 341 7.69 -16.86 13.07
N VAL A 342 8.53 -16.54 12.10
CA VAL A 342 8.41 -15.37 11.22
C VAL A 342 7.85 -15.85 9.88
N ASP A 343 6.74 -15.27 9.43
CA ASP A 343 6.07 -15.68 8.19
C ASP A 343 5.79 -14.46 7.30
N VAL A 344 6.63 -14.30 6.28
CA VAL A 344 6.55 -13.18 5.32
C VAL A 344 5.42 -13.35 4.31
N ASP A 345 5.11 -14.60 3.96
CA ASP A 345 4.18 -14.94 2.88
C ASP A 345 2.74 -15.14 3.39
N LEU A 346 2.54 -15.10 4.71
CA LEU A 346 1.24 -15.27 5.34
C LEU A 346 0.20 -14.31 4.77
N ASN A 347 -0.95 -14.83 4.34
CA ASN A 347 -2.07 -14.00 3.88
C ASN A 347 -2.68 -13.22 5.05
N VAL A 348 -2.74 -11.89 4.93
CA VAL A 348 -3.19 -11.00 6.00
C VAL A 348 -4.65 -11.24 6.36
N SER A 349 -5.54 -11.31 5.38
CA SER A 349 -6.98 -11.48 5.61
C SER A 349 -7.32 -12.80 6.28
N ASP A 350 -6.75 -13.90 5.77
CA ASP A 350 -6.88 -15.23 6.39
C ASP A 350 -6.33 -15.26 7.82
N SER A 351 -5.21 -14.58 8.03
CA SER A 351 -4.54 -14.52 9.32
C SER A 351 -5.38 -13.80 10.36
N ILE A 352 -5.97 -12.65 10.00
CA ILE A 352 -6.88 -11.91 10.87
C ILE A 352 -8.04 -12.80 11.29
N VAL A 353 -8.70 -13.44 10.33
CA VAL A 353 -9.88 -14.27 10.61
C VAL A 353 -9.55 -15.46 11.50
N LYS A 354 -8.41 -16.12 11.29
CA LYS A 354 -7.97 -17.33 11.99
C LYS A 354 -7.20 -17.08 13.30
N SER A 355 -6.89 -15.83 13.63
CA SER A 355 -6.16 -15.49 14.86
C SER A 355 -7.07 -15.48 16.09
N SER A 356 -6.51 -15.79 17.24
CA SER A 356 -7.15 -15.65 18.55
C SER A 356 -6.80 -14.32 19.21
N VAL A 357 -5.54 -13.89 19.09
CA VAL A 357 -5.04 -12.61 19.61
C VAL A 357 -4.23 -11.92 18.52
N ILE A 358 -4.45 -10.63 18.34
CA ILE A 358 -3.73 -9.80 17.36
C ILE A 358 -3.01 -8.68 18.11
N CYS A 359 -1.80 -8.37 17.66
CA CYS A 359 -1.07 -7.16 18.05
C CYS A 359 -0.67 -6.38 16.79
N ALA A 360 -0.96 -5.09 16.78
CA ALA A 360 -0.57 -4.18 15.71
C ALA A 360 -0.39 -2.77 16.28
N LEU A 361 0.25 -1.86 15.53
CA LEU A 361 0.42 -0.48 15.96
C LEU A 361 -0.10 0.50 14.90
N GLN A 362 0.72 0.89 13.95
CA GLN A 362 0.41 1.90 12.95
C GLN A 362 0.18 1.25 11.58
N SER A 363 -0.95 0.57 11.44
CA SER A 363 -1.25 -0.23 10.25
C SER A 363 -2.76 -0.30 9.99
N SER A 364 -3.18 -0.35 8.73
CA SER A 364 -4.57 -0.62 8.36
C SER A 364 -5.11 -1.95 8.92
N THR A 365 -4.22 -2.89 9.23
CA THR A 365 -4.59 -4.17 9.85
C THR A 365 -5.26 -4.01 11.21
N VAL A 366 -5.08 -2.87 11.90
CA VAL A 366 -5.80 -2.55 13.14
C VAL A 366 -7.31 -2.47 12.85
N VAL A 367 -7.72 -1.67 11.87
CA VAL A 367 -9.13 -1.51 11.50
C VAL A 367 -9.69 -2.79 10.87
N GLU A 368 -8.90 -3.45 10.03
CA GLU A 368 -9.28 -4.75 9.44
C GLU A 368 -9.55 -5.79 10.54
N SER A 369 -8.70 -5.87 11.57
CA SER A 369 -8.87 -6.79 12.70
C SER A 369 -10.07 -6.42 13.57
N ALA A 370 -10.25 -5.12 13.83
CA ALA A 370 -11.39 -4.60 14.60
C ALA A 370 -12.72 -4.93 13.93
N PHE A 371 -12.83 -4.71 12.62
CA PHE A 371 -14.01 -5.02 11.82
C PHE A 371 -14.30 -6.53 11.77
N ALA A 372 -13.26 -7.37 11.77
CA ALA A 372 -13.42 -8.82 11.87
C ALA A 372 -13.88 -9.31 13.25
N GLY A 373 -14.24 -8.42 14.17
CA GLY A 373 -14.68 -8.74 15.52
C GLY A 373 -13.57 -9.26 16.42
N LYS A 374 -12.28 -9.00 16.08
CA LYS A 374 -11.14 -9.44 16.88
C LYS A 374 -10.83 -8.44 17.98
N ARG A 375 -10.62 -8.93 19.19
CA ARG A 375 -9.90 -8.13 20.19
C ARG A 375 -8.42 -8.06 19.76
N LEU A 376 -7.84 -6.86 19.83
CA LEU A 376 -6.46 -6.63 19.43
C LEU A 376 -5.76 -5.68 20.40
N ILE A 377 -4.46 -5.93 20.62
CA ILE A 377 -3.65 -5.15 21.54
C ILE A 377 -2.86 -4.10 20.77
N LEU A 378 -3.00 -2.83 21.18
CA LEU A 378 -2.15 -1.72 20.77
C LEU A 378 -1.03 -1.56 21.82
N PRO A 379 0.24 -1.84 21.50
CA PRO A 379 1.34 -1.69 22.43
C PRO A 379 1.82 -0.24 22.47
N LEU A 380 1.27 0.57 23.36
CA LEU A 380 1.61 1.98 23.56
C LEU A 380 2.48 2.13 24.81
N PHE A 381 3.61 1.40 24.86
CA PHE A 381 4.46 1.26 26.03
C PHE A 381 5.21 2.54 26.39
N HIS A 382 5.56 2.65 27.66
CA HIS A 382 6.36 3.74 28.23
C HIS A 382 5.65 5.10 28.07
N ASP A 383 6.39 6.10 27.58
CA ASP A 383 5.95 7.47 27.35
C ASP A 383 5.29 7.69 25.97
N PHE A 384 4.76 6.64 25.33
CA PHE A 384 4.18 6.76 23.98
C PHE A 384 3.03 7.75 23.95
N LEU A 385 2.11 7.67 24.93
CA LEU A 385 0.93 8.53 25.02
C LEU A 385 1.28 10.01 25.26
N ASP A 386 2.39 10.27 25.95
CA ASP A 386 2.89 11.61 26.25
C ASP A 386 3.86 12.13 25.17
N SER A 387 4.19 11.30 24.20
CA SER A 387 5.15 11.66 23.17
C SER A 387 4.52 12.55 22.10
N PRO A 388 5.29 13.48 21.49
CA PRO A 388 4.83 14.26 20.35
C PRO A 388 4.40 13.43 19.14
N HIS A 389 4.74 12.14 19.11
CA HIS A 389 4.32 11.21 18.07
C HIS A 389 2.87 10.78 18.20
N PHE A 390 2.32 10.84 19.41
CA PHE A 390 0.93 10.48 19.65
C PHE A 390 -0.04 11.35 18.84
N ASP A 391 0.30 12.61 18.58
CA ASP A 391 -0.52 13.48 17.71
C ASP A 391 -0.68 12.96 16.28
N ASN A 392 0.22 12.10 15.84
CA ASN A 392 0.18 11.49 14.52
C ASN A 392 -0.21 10.00 14.56
N PHE A 393 -0.61 9.52 15.73
CA PHE A 393 -1.07 8.16 15.86
C PHE A 393 -2.45 8.00 15.22
N TYR A 394 -2.61 7.02 14.34
CA TYR A 394 -3.82 6.88 13.54
C TYR A 394 -5.07 6.65 14.36
N TRP A 395 -4.93 6.00 15.50
CA TRP A 395 -6.02 5.57 16.36
C TRP A 395 -6.15 6.43 17.62
N LYS A 396 -5.55 7.62 17.63
CA LYS A 396 -5.52 8.51 18.79
C LYS A 396 -6.92 8.79 19.36
N ASN A 397 -7.90 8.99 18.49
CA ASN A 397 -9.27 9.34 18.85
C ASN A 397 -10.18 8.12 19.05
N ASP A 398 -9.66 6.91 18.87
CA ASP A 398 -10.45 5.68 18.84
C ASP A 398 -9.86 4.62 19.81
N LEU A 399 -9.06 5.05 20.80
CA LEU A 399 -8.35 4.12 21.72
C LEU A 399 -9.31 3.23 22.50
N GLU A 400 -10.50 3.72 22.84
CA GLU A 400 -11.53 2.97 23.53
C GLU A 400 -12.05 1.76 22.73
N LEU A 401 -11.80 1.73 21.44
CA LEU A 401 -12.16 0.62 20.58
C LEU A 401 -11.18 -0.56 20.65
N PHE A 402 -10.05 -0.42 21.36
CA PHE A 402 -8.95 -1.36 21.34
C PHE A 402 -8.45 -1.69 22.76
N ASP A 403 -7.75 -2.82 22.88
CA ASP A 403 -7.06 -3.18 24.11
C ASP A 403 -5.68 -2.48 24.13
N VAL A 404 -5.53 -1.44 24.94
CA VAL A 404 -4.29 -0.66 25.02
C VAL A 404 -3.40 -1.21 26.11
N ALA A 405 -2.17 -1.57 25.78
CA ALA A 405 -1.12 -1.93 26.74
C ALA A 405 -0.09 -0.81 26.88
N THR A 406 0.13 -0.33 28.08
CA THR A 406 1.11 0.75 28.37
C THR A 406 2.47 0.23 28.81
N ASP A 407 2.57 -1.06 29.12
CA ASP A 407 3.80 -1.74 29.46
C ASP A 407 3.75 -3.24 29.15
N LYS A 408 4.88 -3.91 29.33
CA LYS A 408 5.08 -5.34 29.10
C LYS A 408 4.14 -6.22 29.95
N ASN A 409 3.90 -5.87 31.21
CA ASN A 409 3.07 -6.67 32.12
C ASN A 409 1.58 -6.56 31.72
N GLN A 410 1.12 -5.35 31.45
CA GLN A 410 -0.23 -5.13 30.95
C GLN A 410 -0.47 -5.83 29.62
N PHE A 411 0.50 -5.86 28.71
CA PHE A 411 0.42 -6.63 27.48
C PHE A 411 0.15 -8.12 27.73
N LYS A 412 0.88 -8.73 28.68
CA LYS A 412 0.68 -10.13 29.05
C LYS A 412 -0.67 -10.38 29.70
N ILE A 413 -1.14 -9.46 30.54
CA ILE A 413 -2.47 -9.53 31.17
C ILE A 413 -3.56 -9.50 30.09
N LEU A 414 -3.49 -8.55 29.18
CA LEU A 414 -4.45 -8.42 28.08
C LEU A 414 -4.41 -9.64 27.15
N PHE A 415 -3.23 -10.18 26.84
CA PHE A 415 -3.11 -11.41 26.08
C PHE A 415 -3.89 -12.57 26.71
N LYS A 416 -3.72 -12.78 28.02
CA LYS A 416 -4.44 -13.83 28.77
C LYS A 416 -5.94 -13.57 28.82
N ASP A 417 -6.34 -12.34 29.04
CA ASP A 417 -7.74 -11.95 29.07
C ASP A 417 -8.43 -12.20 27.72
N ILE A 418 -7.83 -11.80 26.61
CA ILE A 418 -8.37 -12.00 25.26
C ILE A 418 -8.52 -13.49 24.93
N LEU A 419 -7.59 -14.33 25.38
CA LEU A 419 -7.68 -15.78 25.18
C LEU A 419 -8.89 -16.40 25.89
N ASN A 420 -9.26 -15.86 27.06
CA ASN A 420 -10.37 -16.33 27.88
C ASN A 420 -11.70 -15.64 27.53
N ASN A 421 -11.63 -14.36 27.19
CA ASN A 421 -12.77 -13.49 26.93
C ASN A 421 -12.64 -12.81 25.53
N PRO A 422 -12.79 -13.57 24.43
CA PRO A 422 -12.57 -13.03 23.08
C PRO A 422 -13.68 -12.11 22.57
N LYS A 423 -14.82 -12.05 23.26
CA LYS A 423 -16.00 -11.30 22.83
C LYS A 423 -15.82 -9.80 23.11
N ILE A 424 -16.41 -8.97 22.26
CA ILE A 424 -16.58 -7.53 22.44
C ILE A 424 -18.06 -7.20 22.61
N SER A 425 -18.38 -6.05 23.19
CA SER A 425 -19.76 -5.57 23.30
C SER A 425 -20.31 -5.14 21.94
N GLN A 426 -21.62 -5.17 21.79
CA GLN A 426 -22.27 -4.72 20.55
C GLN A 426 -22.01 -3.23 20.24
N ASP A 427 -21.90 -2.39 21.28
CA ASP A 427 -21.57 -0.97 21.11
C ASP A 427 -20.19 -0.80 20.48
N ILE A 428 -19.18 -1.51 20.98
CA ILE A 428 -17.82 -1.50 20.41
C ILE A 428 -17.82 -2.06 18.98
N GLU A 429 -18.59 -3.13 18.71
CA GLU A 429 -18.70 -3.67 17.34
C GLU A 429 -19.27 -2.64 16.37
N ASN A 430 -20.32 -1.92 16.74
CA ASN A 430 -20.94 -0.88 15.91
C ASN A 430 -19.96 0.26 15.61
N LYS A 431 -19.28 0.79 16.62
CA LYS A 431 -18.26 1.85 16.44
C LYS A 431 -17.09 1.39 15.57
N ARG A 432 -16.69 0.12 15.64
CA ARG A 432 -15.65 -0.44 14.76
C ARG A 432 -16.10 -0.59 13.31
N ILE A 433 -17.39 -0.84 13.07
CA ILE A 433 -17.99 -0.82 11.73
C ILE A 433 -17.93 0.61 11.16
N GLU A 434 -18.31 1.61 11.92
CA GLU A 434 -18.21 3.03 11.53
C GLU A 434 -16.77 3.44 11.25
N LEU A 435 -15.83 3.03 12.11
CA LEU A 435 -14.41 3.26 11.89
C LEU A 435 -13.93 2.62 10.58
N PHE A 436 -14.31 1.38 10.30
CA PHE A 436 -13.97 0.70 9.05
C PHE A 436 -14.52 1.44 7.84
N ASP A 437 -15.78 1.86 7.89
CA ASP A 437 -16.42 2.61 6.80
C ASP A 437 -15.74 3.95 6.54
N SER A 438 -15.41 4.69 7.60
CA SER A 438 -14.71 5.97 7.49
C SER A 438 -13.34 5.87 6.81
N TRP A 439 -12.67 4.71 6.93
CA TRP A 439 -11.34 4.49 6.37
C TRP A 439 -11.36 3.82 5.00
N PHE A 440 -12.22 2.82 4.83
CA PHE A 440 -12.28 2.01 3.62
C PHE A 440 -13.49 2.31 2.74
N GLY A 441 -14.47 3.09 3.26
CA GLY A 441 -15.60 3.62 2.50
C GLY A 441 -16.53 2.57 1.92
N ASN A 442 -16.56 1.35 2.47
CA ASN A 442 -17.44 0.31 1.98
C ASN A 442 -17.54 -0.90 2.91
N VAL A 443 -18.57 -0.94 3.76
CA VAL A 443 -18.89 -2.11 4.59
C VAL A 443 -19.71 -3.16 3.85
N GLU A 444 -20.30 -2.83 2.71
CA GLU A 444 -21.19 -3.69 1.93
C GLU A 444 -20.40 -4.71 1.07
N GLY A 445 -19.17 -4.39 0.67
CA GLY A 445 -18.35 -5.25 -0.18
C GLY A 445 -18.75 -5.20 -1.65
N ASN A 446 -19.20 -4.04 -2.13
CA ASN A 446 -19.61 -3.79 -3.52
C ASN A 446 -18.70 -2.76 -4.22
N SER A 447 -17.50 -2.55 -3.72
CA SER A 447 -16.53 -1.63 -4.35
C SER A 447 -16.27 -2.01 -5.80
N LEU A 448 -16.19 -3.29 -6.11
CA LEU A 448 -15.89 -3.79 -7.45
C LEU A 448 -16.90 -3.29 -8.49
N ASP A 449 -18.20 -3.33 -8.16
CA ASP A 449 -19.26 -2.83 -9.06
C ASP A 449 -19.21 -1.30 -9.20
N LYS A 450 -18.88 -0.57 -8.10
CA LYS A 450 -18.69 0.88 -8.15
C LYS A 450 -17.51 1.27 -9.06
N TYR A 451 -16.39 0.53 -8.97
CA TYR A 451 -15.24 0.74 -9.86
C TYR A 451 -15.61 0.48 -11.32
N TYR A 452 -16.34 -0.61 -11.59
CA TYR A 452 -16.79 -0.92 -12.96
C TYR A 452 -17.66 0.19 -13.57
N ASN A 453 -18.53 0.81 -12.77
CA ASN A 453 -19.41 1.88 -13.25
C ASN A 453 -18.68 3.22 -13.49
N ILE A 454 -17.48 3.39 -12.92
CA ILE A 454 -16.67 4.60 -13.10
C ILE A 454 -15.67 4.42 -14.26
N ILE A 455 -15.12 3.22 -14.41
CA ILE A 455 -14.19 2.85 -15.49
C ILE A 455 -14.93 2.75 -16.84
#